data_2095c690aa9c2bab511cc92b1dd34d06
#
_entry.id   2095c690aa9c2bab511cc92b1dd34d06
#
_cell.length_a   1.000
_cell.length_b   1.000
_cell.length_c   1.000
_cell.angle_alpha   90.00
_cell.angle_beta   90.00
_cell.angle_gamma   90.00
#
_symmetry.space_group_name_H-M   'P 1'
#
loop_
_entity.id
_entity.type
_entity.pdbx_description
1 polymer ?
#
loop_
_entity_poly.entity_id
_entity_poly.type
_entity_poly.pdbx_seq_one_letter_code
_entity_poly.pdbx_strand_id
1 'polypeptide(L)'
;MRRQEAICYISKKLFYPIDNRLVAYYTVLVDMIQYRTEGGEILEIVVSNKTSRPLYEQIATQIKTQIMSGDLKAGEALPSIRALAKSLHISVLTVQKAYDLLQTDGFIETTAGKGCYVSVQNQDFYLEEQQKKIEEHFSEAIEIARTSGISLNKLVDLLTLLYEED
;
A
#
# COMPACT_ATOMS: atom_id res chain seq x y z
N MET A 1 10.58 14.92 -16.88
CA MET A 1 9.78 14.05 -17.74
C MET A 1 8.44 14.71 -18.03
N ARG A 2 8.03 14.86 -19.31
CA ARG A 2 6.82 15.60 -19.67
C ARG A 2 5.58 14.73 -19.37
N ARG A 3 4.44 15.35 -18.97
CA ARG A 3 3.19 14.67 -18.62
C ARG A 3 2.74 13.59 -19.61
N GLN A 4 3.07 13.74 -20.88
CA GLN A 4 2.74 12.76 -21.95
C GLN A 4 3.56 11.45 -21.87
N GLU A 5 4.75 11.46 -21.30
CA GLU A 5 5.60 10.26 -21.19
C GLU A 5 5.14 9.36 -20.04
N ALA A 6 4.60 9.94 -18.95
CA ALA A 6 4.02 9.18 -17.84
C ALA A 6 2.74 8.44 -18.26
N ILE A 7 1.88 9.08 -19.08
CA ILE A 7 0.66 8.47 -19.63
C ILE A 7 1.00 7.29 -20.56
N CYS A 8 2.07 7.42 -21.34
CA CYS A 8 2.54 6.37 -22.25
C CYS A 8 3.13 5.17 -21.48
N TYR A 9 3.74 5.39 -20.32
CA TYR A 9 4.28 4.33 -19.47
C TYR A 9 3.16 3.52 -18.79
N ILE A 10 2.10 4.18 -18.34
CA ILE A 10 0.92 3.55 -17.71
C ILE A 10 0.14 2.74 -18.75
N SER A 11 -0.03 3.23 -19.97
CA SER A 11 -0.73 2.52 -21.04
C SER A 11 0.00 1.27 -21.53
N LYS A 12 1.33 1.21 -21.35
CA LYS A 12 2.13 0.01 -21.69
C LYS A 12 2.08 -1.08 -20.62
N LYS A 13 1.80 -0.73 -19.35
CA LYS A 13 1.73 -1.71 -18.24
C LYS A 13 0.33 -2.30 -18.07
N LEU A 14 -0.72 -1.57 -18.49
CA LEU A 14 -2.10 -2.04 -18.54
C LEU A 14 -2.47 -2.37 -20.00
N PHE A 15 -2.38 -3.60 -20.41
CA PHE A 15 -2.64 -4.17 -21.74
C PHE A 15 -4.12 -3.98 -22.21
N TYR A 16 -4.67 -2.76 -22.11
CA TYR A 16 -6.03 -2.41 -22.53
C TYR A 16 -6.02 -1.22 -23.50
N PRO A 17 -6.73 -1.26 -24.63
CA PRO A 17 -6.90 -0.10 -25.50
C PRO A 17 -7.83 0.91 -24.81
N ILE A 18 -7.25 1.95 -24.23
CA ILE A 18 -7.98 2.99 -23.54
C ILE A 18 -8.44 4.04 -24.55
N ASP A 19 -9.75 4.21 -24.69
CA ASP A 19 -10.37 5.30 -25.46
C ASP A 19 -9.93 6.67 -24.85
N ASN A 20 -9.55 7.62 -25.72
CA ASN A 20 -9.06 8.95 -25.34
C ASN A 20 -10.00 9.74 -24.40
N ARG A 21 -11.29 9.39 -24.34
CA ARG A 21 -12.26 9.96 -23.40
C ARG A 21 -12.09 9.46 -21.96
N LEU A 22 -11.65 8.23 -21.79
CA LEU A 22 -11.34 7.64 -20.48
C LEU A 22 -10.05 8.20 -19.88
N VAL A 23 -9.04 8.51 -20.70
CA VAL A 23 -7.79 9.13 -20.25
C VAL A 23 -8.04 10.51 -19.61
N ALA A 24 -8.93 11.32 -20.17
CA ALA A 24 -9.31 12.62 -19.59
C ALA A 24 -10.09 12.46 -18.27
N TYR A 25 -10.85 11.38 -18.10
CA TYR A 25 -11.61 11.08 -16.89
C TYR A 25 -10.69 10.55 -15.77
N TYR A 26 -9.68 9.76 -16.11
CA TYR A 26 -8.67 9.25 -15.16
C TYR A 26 -7.69 10.33 -14.70
N THR A 27 -7.34 11.30 -15.55
CA THR A 27 -6.48 12.44 -15.15
C THR A 27 -7.16 13.40 -14.15
N VAL A 28 -8.48 13.40 -14.08
CA VAL A 28 -9.25 14.23 -13.13
C VAL A 28 -9.54 13.47 -11.82
N LEU A 29 -9.47 12.13 -11.81
CA LEU A 29 -9.87 11.27 -10.68
C LEU A 29 -8.73 10.71 -9.86
N VAL A 30 -7.50 10.77 -10.36
CA VAL A 30 -6.34 10.20 -9.67
C VAL A 30 -5.24 11.25 -9.63
N ASP A 31 -5.20 12.04 -8.57
CA ASP A 31 -3.98 12.75 -8.19
C ASP A 31 -2.91 11.73 -7.79
N MET A 32 -2.32 11.07 -8.80
CA MET A 32 -1.13 10.25 -8.61
C MET A 32 0.03 11.18 -8.30
N ILE A 33 0.40 11.25 -7.05
CA ILE A 33 1.56 12.00 -6.63
C ILE A 33 2.73 11.04 -6.56
N GLN A 34 3.63 11.20 -7.53
CA GLN A 34 4.93 10.55 -7.53
C GLN A 34 5.90 11.42 -6.74
N TYR A 35 6.38 10.91 -5.63
CA TYR A 35 7.43 11.54 -4.85
C TYR A 35 8.76 10.84 -5.12
N ARG A 36 9.78 11.60 -5.56
CA ARG A 36 11.12 11.04 -5.73
C ARG A 36 11.82 11.09 -4.38
N THR A 37 12.18 9.93 -3.84
CA THR A 37 13.02 9.84 -2.65
C THR A 37 14.45 10.31 -2.92
N GLU A 38 15.25 10.59 -1.89
CA GLU A 38 16.67 10.97 -2.06
C GLU A 38 17.49 9.86 -2.76
N GLY A 39 17.02 8.61 -2.73
CA GLY A 39 17.60 7.46 -3.45
C GLY A 39 17.21 7.40 -4.94
N GLY A 40 16.33 8.29 -5.42
CA GLY A 40 15.89 8.36 -6.83
C GLY A 40 14.70 7.44 -7.15
N GLU A 41 14.18 6.69 -6.20
CA GLU A 41 12.98 5.85 -6.34
C GLU A 41 11.69 6.70 -6.18
N ILE A 42 10.59 6.23 -6.76
CA ILE A 42 9.35 7.00 -6.86
C ILE A 42 8.35 6.44 -5.85
N LEU A 43 8.04 7.21 -4.82
CA LEU A 43 6.93 6.91 -3.92
C LEU A 43 5.60 7.30 -4.60
N GLU A 44 4.81 6.31 -4.97
CA GLU A 44 3.49 6.52 -5.56
C GLU A 44 2.41 6.32 -4.49
N ILE A 45 1.67 7.39 -4.16
CA ILE A 45 0.55 7.34 -3.21
C ILE A 45 -0.69 7.95 -3.84
N VAL A 46 -1.78 7.18 -3.81
CA VAL A 46 -3.11 7.60 -4.26
C VAL A 46 -4.06 7.60 -3.07
N VAL A 47 -4.71 8.73 -2.80
CA VAL A 47 -5.71 8.83 -1.72
C VAL A 47 -7.08 9.21 -2.26
N SER A 48 -8.12 8.64 -1.70
CA SER A 48 -9.50 8.89 -2.12
C SER A 48 -10.42 9.06 -0.92
N ASN A 49 -11.22 10.14 -0.94
CA ASN A 49 -12.29 10.36 0.03
C ASN A 49 -13.58 9.54 -0.26
N LYS A 50 -13.59 8.77 -1.34
CA LYS A 50 -14.76 7.97 -1.76
C LYS A 50 -14.83 6.60 -1.06
N THR A 51 -13.74 6.17 -0.44
CA THR A 51 -13.70 4.90 0.28
C THR A 51 -14.06 5.11 1.75
N SER A 52 -14.59 4.06 2.40
CA SER A 52 -14.86 4.06 3.86
C SER A 52 -13.60 4.06 4.71
N ARG A 53 -12.44 3.77 4.11
CA ARG A 53 -11.16 3.68 4.83
C ARG A 53 -10.56 5.06 5.05
N PRO A 54 -10.16 5.44 6.27
CA PRO A 54 -9.54 6.72 6.57
C PRO A 54 -8.28 7.00 5.73
N LEU A 55 -8.02 8.27 5.37
CA LEU A 55 -6.88 8.63 4.52
C LEU A 55 -5.53 8.21 5.10
N TYR A 56 -5.35 8.30 6.42
CA TYR A 56 -4.09 7.88 7.05
C TYR A 56 -3.83 6.37 6.91
N GLU A 57 -4.88 5.56 6.92
CA GLU A 57 -4.75 4.11 6.69
C GLU A 57 -4.43 3.80 5.23
N GLN A 58 -5.05 4.54 4.29
CA GLN A 58 -4.75 4.39 2.86
C GLN A 58 -3.27 4.67 2.59
N ILE A 59 -2.71 5.74 3.17
CA ILE A 59 -1.30 6.11 3.05
C ILE A 59 -0.42 5.03 3.67
N ALA A 60 -0.69 4.64 4.91
CA ALA A 60 0.11 3.65 5.61
C ALA A 60 0.13 2.30 4.87
N THR A 61 -1.03 1.84 4.38
CA THR A 61 -1.15 0.58 3.63
C THR A 61 -0.32 0.63 2.35
N GLN A 62 -0.38 1.72 1.57
CA GLN A 62 0.37 1.82 0.32
C GLN A 62 1.88 1.88 0.54
N ILE A 63 2.34 2.61 1.58
CA ILE A 63 3.77 2.62 1.94
C ILE A 63 4.21 1.22 2.39
N LYS A 64 3.43 0.53 3.21
CA LYS A 64 3.71 -0.87 3.60
C LYS A 64 3.85 -1.79 2.39
N THR A 65 2.90 -1.70 1.45
CA THR A 65 2.94 -2.51 0.23
C THR A 65 4.22 -2.26 -0.57
N GLN A 66 4.64 -1.00 -0.74
CA GLN A 66 5.87 -0.65 -1.47
C GLN A 66 7.13 -1.11 -0.74
N ILE A 67 7.13 -1.11 0.60
CA ILE A 67 8.23 -1.69 1.39
C ILE A 67 8.27 -3.21 1.22
N MET A 68 7.12 -3.87 1.26
CA MET A 68 7.02 -5.33 1.14
C MET A 68 7.34 -5.84 -0.28
N SER A 69 6.97 -5.08 -1.33
CA SER A 69 7.33 -5.40 -2.72
C SER A 69 8.81 -5.13 -3.04
N GLY A 70 9.53 -4.38 -2.16
CA GLY A 70 10.90 -3.97 -2.39
C GLY A 70 11.04 -2.72 -3.27
N ASP A 71 9.94 -2.05 -3.61
CA ASP A 71 9.94 -0.77 -4.32
C ASP A 71 10.53 0.35 -3.43
N LEU A 72 10.35 0.23 -2.11
CA LEU A 72 11.03 1.04 -1.09
C LEU A 72 12.01 0.16 -0.32
N LYS A 73 13.29 0.50 -0.38
CA LYS A 73 14.35 -0.31 0.22
C LYS A 73 14.60 0.05 1.68
N ALA A 74 15.05 -0.94 2.43
CA ALA A 74 15.50 -0.74 3.80
C ALA A 74 16.57 0.36 3.89
N GLY A 75 16.43 1.29 4.84
CA GLY A 75 17.29 2.46 5.01
C GLY A 75 16.98 3.62 4.06
N GLU A 76 16.01 3.50 3.17
CA GLU A 76 15.62 4.58 2.27
C GLU A 76 14.88 5.69 3.01
N ALA A 77 15.18 6.95 2.64
CA ALA A 77 14.57 8.12 3.24
C ALA A 77 13.16 8.34 2.70
N LEU A 78 12.19 8.46 3.60
CA LEU A 78 10.83 8.86 3.24
C LEU A 78 10.68 10.39 3.17
N PRO A 79 9.69 10.90 2.39
CA PRO A 79 9.38 12.32 2.38
C PRO A 79 9.07 12.84 3.78
N SER A 80 9.42 14.10 4.05
CA SER A 80 8.99 14.70 5.31
C SER A 80 7.46 14.79 5.38
N ILE A 81 6.89 14.67 6.59
CA ILE A 81 5.44 14.74 6.83
C ILE A 81 4.82 15.97 6.17
N ARG A 82 5.49 17.13 6.26
CA ARG A 82 5.02 18.37 5.63
C ARG A 82 5.08 18.33 4.10
N ALA A 83 6.12 17.73 3.55
CA ALA A 83 6.29 17.60 2.11
C ALA A 83 5.22 16.66 1.53
N LEU A 84 5.00 15.50 2.14
CA LEU A 84 3.98 14.54 1.72
C LEU A 84 2.55 15.12 1.88
N ALA A 85 2.26 15.81 2.99
CA ALA A 85 0.96 16.47 3.20
C ALA A 85 0.67 17.53 2.14
N LYS A 86 1.69 18.33 1.79
CA LYS A 86 1.60 19.34 0.73
C LYS A 86 1.34 18.71 -0.63
N SER A 87 2.05 17.64 -0.96
CA SER A 87 1.90 16.95 -2.25
C SER A 87 0.53 16.29 -2.39
N LEU A 88 0.04 15.61 -1.35
CA LEU A 88 -1.27 14.96 -1.32
C LEU A 88 -2.46 15.93 -1.11
N HIS A 89 -2.20 17.23 -0.87
CA HIS A 89 -3.21 18.25 -0.56
C HIS A 89 -4.10 17.87 0.64
N ILE A 90 -3.49 17.27 1.68
CA ILE A 90 -4.17 16.85 2.91
C ILE A 90 -3.54 17.46 4.15
N SER A 91 -4.15 17.24 5.30
CA SER A 91 -3.63 17.79 6.56
C SER A 91 -2.32 17.12 6.99
N VAL A 92 -1.41 17.91 7.58
CA VAL A 92 -0.16 17.42 8.17
C VAL A 92 -0.45 16.36 9.25
N LEU A 93 -1.54 16.52 10.03
CA LEU A 93 -1.95 15.56 11.05
C LEU A 93 -2.35 14.19 10.46
N THR A 94 -2.95 14.18 9.26
CA THR A 94 -3.31 12.93 8.58
C THR A 94 -2.06 12.14 8.20
N VAL A 95 -1.05 12.81 7.62
CA VAL A 95 0.22 12.15 7.27
C VAL A 95 1.00 11.75 8.52
N GLN A 96 1.00 12.59 9.55
CA GLN A 96 1.65 12.24 10.81
C GLN A 96 1.04 10.96 11.39
N LYS A 97 -0.29 10.85 11.44
CA LYS A 97 -0.97 9.64 11.92
C LYS A 97 -0.62 8.40 11.10
N ALA A 98 -0.44 8.54 9.77
CA ALA A 98 0.02 7.45 8.93
C ALA A 98 1.45 7.01 9.27
N TYR A 99 2.34 7.98 9.50
CA TYR A 99 3.74 7.70 9.87
C TYR A 99 3.84 7.11 11.28
N ASP A 100 3.05 7.61 12.24
CA ASP A 100 2.98 7.04 13.59
C ASP A 100 2.55 5.57 13.55
N LEU A 101 1.56 5.23 12.70
CA LEU A 101 1.12 3.86 12.48
C LEU A 101 2.23 3.00 11.87
N LEU A 102 2.91 3.49 10.84
CA LEU A 102 4.03 2.79 10.20
C LEU A 102 5.18 2.57 11.18
N GLN A 103 5.46 3.53 12.05
CA GLN A 103 6.50 3.42 13.08
C GLN A 103 6.11 2.43 14.17
N THR A 104 4.84 2.44 14.62
CA THR A 104 4.31 1.49 15.60
C THR A 104 4.40 0.05 15.07
N ASP A 105 4.10 -0.13 13.79
CA ASP A 105 4.19 -1.43 13.11
C ASP A 105 5.65 -1.78 12.69
N GLY A 106 6.63 -0.92 12.98
CA GLY A 106 8.04 -1.16 12.74
C GLY A 106 8.52 -1.05 11.28
N PHE A 107 7.70 -0.51 10.37
CA PHE A 107 8.07 -0.33 8.97
C PHE A 107 9.00 0.85 8.73
N ILE A 108 8.93 1.87 9.57
CA ILE A 108 9.76 3.06 9.47
C ILE A 108 10.38 3.43 10.82
N GLU A 109 11.49 4.14 10.75
CA GLU A 109 12.20 4.69 11.91
C GLU A 109 12.35 6.19 11.75
N THR A 110 12.15 6.93 12.84
CA THR A 110 12.36 8.37 12.88
C THR A 110 13.70 8.68 13.54
N THR A 111 14.59 9.32 12.80
CA THR A 111 15.86 9.81 13.34
C THR A 111 15.78 11.31 13.58
N ALA A 112 16.01 11.74 14.83
CA ALA A 112 15.95 13.14 15.22
C ALA A 112 16.86 14.00 14.34
N GLY A 113 16.28 15.03 13.70
CA GLY A 113 17.00 15.95 12.81
C GLY A 113 17.34 15.42 11.42
N LYS A 114 17.10 14.12 11.14
CA LYS A 114 17.42 13.52 9.83
C LYS A 114 16.18 13.08 9.04
N GLY A 115 15.02 12.90 9.70
CA GLY A 115 13.78 12.50 9.04
C GLY A 115 13.35 11.06 9.33
N CYS A 116 12.47 10.53 8.46
CA CYS A 116 11.94 9.17 8.56
C CYS A 116 12.58 8.29 7.48
N TYR A 117 12.89 7.06 7.84
CA TYR A 117 13.56 6.07 6.99
C TYR A 117 12.82 4.74 7.06
N VAL A 118 12.88 3.95 5.98
CA VAL A 118 12.40 2.57 5.99
C VAL A 118 13.26 1.75 6.96
N SER A 119 12.63 1.04 7.89
CA SER A 119 13.34 0.23 8.89
C SER A 119 14.04 -0.95 8.25
N VAL A 120 15.24 -1.26 8.77
CA VAL A 120 16.06 -2.38 8.29
C VAL A 120 15.68 -3.70 9.00
N GLN A 121 15.08 -3.62 10.19
CA GLN A 121 15.04 -4.76 11.11
C GLN A 121 13.73 -5.55 11.18
N ASN A 122 12.60 -5.07 10.62
CA ASN A 122 11.30 -5.61 10.99
C ASN A 122 10.47 -6.26 9.88
N GLN A 123 10.97 -6.38 8.65
CA GLN A 123 10.20 -7.00 7.56
C GLN A 123 9.91 -8.49 7.85
N ASP A 124 10.91 -9.24 8.26
CA ASP A 124 10.77 -10.68 8.55
C ASP A 124 9.85 -10.91 9.75
N PHE A 125 10.02 -10.14 10.83
CA PHE A 125 9.15 -10.23 12.00
C PHE A 125 7.69 -9.90 11.69
N TYR A 126 7.46 -8.86 10.88
CA TYR A 126 6.09 -8.51 10.46
C TYR A 126 5.45 -9.62 9.63
N LEU A 127 6.21 -10.22 8.68
CA LEU A 127 5.73 -11.35 7.88
C LEU A 127 5.37 -12.55 8.75
N GLU A 128 6.20 -12.89 9.71
CA GLU A 128 5.93 -13.96 10.68
C GLU A 128 4.66 -13.69 11.49
N GLU A 129 4.46 -12.44 11.96
CA GLU A 129 3.23 -12.07 12.67
C GLU A 129 1.98 -12.14 11.79
N GLN A 130 2.07 -11.68 10.52
CA GLN A 130 0.93 -11.79 9.60
C GLN A 130 0.63 -13.24 9.25
N GLN A 131 1.65 -14.07 9.02
CA GLN A 131 1.48 -15.49 8.79
C GLN A 131 0.78 -16.18 9.96
N LYS A 132 1.18 -15.87 11.20
CA LYS A 132 0.53 -16.39 12.39
C LYS A 132 -0.96 -16.02 12.48
N LYS A 133 -1.31 -14.77 12.17
CA LYS A 133 -2.72 -14.33 12.12
C LYS A 133 -3.51 -15.09 11.05
N ILE A 134 -2.93 -15.32 9.88
CA ILE A 134 -3.55 -16.10 8.81
C ILE A 134 -3.79 -17.54 9.28
N GLU A 135 -2.81 -18.15 9.93
CA GLU A 135 -2.92 -19.49 10.48
C GLU A 135 -4.03 -19.60 11.55
N GLU A 136 -4.17 -18.60 12.43
CA GLU A 136 -5.24 -18.50 13.42
C GLU A 136 -6.62 -18.48 12.75
N HIS A 137 -6.82 -17.60 11.75
CA HIS A 137 -8.09 -17.52 11.00
C HIS A 137 -8.38 -18.78 10.18
N PHE A 138 -7.36 -19.41 9.61
CA PHE A 138 -7.53 -20.68 8.92
C PHE A 138 -7.92 -21.80 9.89
N SER A 139 -7.36 -21.81 11.09
CA SER A 139 -7.73 -22.79 12.12
C SER A 139 -9.21 -22.67 12.50
N GLU A 140 -9.70 -21.44 12.70
CA GLU A 140 -11.13 -21.19 12.95
C GLU A 140 -12.01 -21.64 11.77
N ALA A 141 -11.63 -21.29 10.55
CA ALA A 141 -12.36 -21.68 9.34
C ALA A 141 -12.41 -23.20 9.16
N ILE A 142 -11.30 -23.90 9.46
CA ILE A 142 -11.22 -25.36 9.40
C ILE A 142 -12.13 -26.02 10.45
N GLU A 143 -12.20 -25.46 11.65
CA GLU A 143 -13.08 -25.97 12.71
C GLU A 143 -14.56 -25.84 12.31
N ILE A 144 -14.95 -24.68 11.77
CA ILE A 144 -16.28 -24.43 11.22
C ILE A 144 -16.58 -25.44 10.08
N ALA A 145 -15.65 -25.62 9.16
CA ALA A 145 -15.83 -26.55 8.03
C ALA A 145 -16.05 -28.01 8.50
N ARG A 146 -15.24 -28.46 9.47
CA ARG A 146 -15.36 -29.81 10.05
C ARG A 146 -16.72 -30.05 10.74
N THR A 147 -17.18 -29.10 11.54
CA THR A 147 -18.43 -29.16 12.25
C THR A 147 -19.64 -29.09 11.33
N SER A 148 -19.52 -28.37 10.20
CA SER A 148 -20.57 -28.21 9.18
C SER A 148 -20.53 -29.28 8.08
N GLY A 149 -19.60 -30.24 8.12
CA GLY A 149 -19.44 -31.26 7.09
C GLY A 149 -18.95 -30.75 5.73
N ILE A 150 -18.32 -29.57 5.69
CA ILE A 150 -17.74 -29.01 4.49
C ILE A 150 -16.42 -29.72 4.21
N SER A 151 -16.25 -30.25 2.98
CA SER A 151 -15.02 -30.93 2.58
C SER A 151 -13.85 -29.96 2.39
N LEU A 152 -12.62 -30.47 2.50
CA LEU A 152 -11.40 -29.72 2.24
C LEU A 152 -11.42 -29.09 0.83
N ASN A 153 -11.84 -29.84 -0.18
CA ASN A 153 -11.90 -29.34 -1.56
C ASN A 153 -12.81 -28.10 -1.65
N LYS A 154 -13.98 -28.14 -1.00
CA LYS A 154 -14.89 -26.99 -0.99
C LYS A 154 -14.32 -25.79 -0.25
N LEU A 155 -13.54 -26.01 0.81
CA LEU A 155 -12.85 -24.94 1.54
C LEU A 155 -11.76 -24.29 0.69
N VAL A 156 -10.99 -25.10 -0.05
CA VAL A 156 -9.98 -24.62 -1.00
C VAL A 156 -10.62 -23.82 -2.15
N ASP A 157 -11.73 -24.31 -2.71
CA ASP A 157 -12.49 -23.59 -3.74
C ASP A 157 -12.96 -22.21 -3.25
N LEU A 158 -13.47 -22.12 -2.02
CA LEU A 158 -13.89 -20.87 -1.41
C LEU A 158 -12.72 -19.91 -1.20
N LEU A 159 -11.58 -20.41 -0.74
CA LEU A 159 -10.37 -19.61 -0.54
C LEU A 159 -9.86 -19.05 -1.87
N THR A 160 -9.82 -19.88 -2.91
CA THR A 160 -9.40 -19.47 -4.25
C THR A 160 -10.31 -18.37 -4.80
N LEU A 161 -11.63 -18.57 -4.68
CA LEU A 161 -12.60 -17.57 -5.12
C LEU A 161 -12.42 -16.22 -4.41
N LEU A 162 -12.30 -16.24 -3.08
CA LEU A 162 -12.10 -15.02 -2.29
C LEU A 162 -10.77 -14.30 -2.60
N TYR A 163 -9.74 -15.06 -2.97
CA TYR A 163 -8.42 -14.52 -3.30
C TYR A 163 -8.37 -13.88 -4.69
N GLU A 164 -9.22 -14.33 -5.61
CA GLU A 164 -9.29 -13.83 -7.00
C GLU A 164 -10.27 -12.65 -7.16
N GLU A 165 -11.18 -12.41 -6.19
CA GLU A 165 -12.17 -11.33 -6.25
C GLU A 165 -11.62 -9.94 -5.86
N ASP A 166 -10.38 -9.82 -5.35
CA ASP A 166 -9.68 -8.56 -5.02
C ASP A 166 -8.79 -8.07 -6.20
#